data_7aced2168517cce50746f8df8005a19f
#
_entry.id   7aced2168517cce50746f8df8005a19f
#
_cell.length_a   1.000
_cell.length_b   1.000
_cell.length_c   1.000
_cell.angle_alpha   90.00
_cell.angle_beta   90.00
_cell.angle_gamma   90.00
#
_symmetry.space_group_name_H-M   'P 1'
#
loop_
_entity.id
_entity.type
_entity.pdbx_description
1 polymer ?
#
loop_
_entity_poly.entity_id
_entity_poly.type
_entity_poly.pdbx_seq_one_letter_code
_entity_poly.pdbx_strand_id
1 'polypeptide(L)'
;VYEHIADRPYGIRLFQLLDPDENVIVIFSWSRDVMEYQHGWQPTVPGMFRGEYRAVAYVDVADYEQSLAFYRDILRLRACYTWDYGTKDRGHKFVIGSGDGTLEVLCRKDPMPQGNETLMFEAQDADSCFEAIMKKAAPLVQVLQEPCGCKDGTRAFTLLDPHGNHVVIYSEQR
;
A
#
# COMPACT_ATOMS: atom_id res chain seq x y z
N VAL A 1 12.26 17.23 8.87
CA VAL A 1 10.81 17.32 8.60
C VAL A 1 10.67 17.58 7.11
N TYR A 2 10.02 16.67 6.40
CA TYR A 2 9.77 16.77 4.96
C TYR A 2 8.53 17.66 4.69
N GLU A 3 7.49 17.50 5.51
CA GLU A 3 6.30 18.35 5.48
C GLU A 3 5.86 18.70 6.91
N HIS A 4 5.57 19.99 7.15
CA HIS A 4 5.09 20.45 8.44
C HIS A 4 3.64 20.00 8.70
N ILE A 5 3.25 20.00 10.00
CA ILE A 5 1.90 19.66 10.41
C ILE A 5 0.89 20.51 9.64
N ALA A 6 -0.04 19.86 8.96
CA ALA A 6 -1.11 20.51 8.20
C ALA A 6 -2.42 19.73 8.31
N ASP A 7 -3.53 20.49 8.33
CA ASP A 7 -4.87 19.90 8.21
C ASP A 7 -5.19 19.67 6.73
N ARG A 8 -5.80 18.53 6.45
CA ARG A 8 -6.21 18.14 5.10
C ARG A 8 -7.73 18.24 4.95
N PRO A 9 -8.24 18.56 3.75
CA PRO A 9 -9.68 18.73 3.51
C PRO A 9 -10.55 17.52 3.86
N TYR A 10 -9.94 16.32 3.89
CA TYR A 10 -10.60 15.05 4.20
C TYR A 10 -10.55 14.69 5.68
N GLY A 11 -10.30 15.65 6.57
CA GLY A 11 -10.39 15.48 8.02
C GLY A 11 -9.21 14.76 8.67
N ILE A 12 -8.07 14.77 8.03
CA ILE A 12 -6.81 14.26 8.59
C ILE A 12 -5.86 15.42 8.89
N ARG A 13 -5.21 15.36 10.02
CA ARG A 13 -4.06 16.17 10.36
C ARG A 13 -2.81 15.32 10.28
N LEU A 14 -1.84 15.71 9.46
CA LEU A 14 -0.64 14.93 9.24
C LEU A 14 0.63 15.78 9.18
N PHE A 15 1.77 15.11 9.35
CA PHE A 15 3.09 15.61 8.97
C PHE A 15 3.93 14.49 8.38
N GLN A 16 4.98 14.85 7.66
CA GLN A 16 5.87 13.91 7.00
C GLN A 16 7.31 14.08 7.49
N LEU A 17 7.98 12.98 7.67
CA LEU A 17 9.40 12.90 7.99
C LEU A 17 10.10 12.08 6.91
N LEU A 18 11.40 12.31 6.73
CA LEU A 18 12.27 11.38 6.04
C LEU A 18 13.07 10.61 7.08
N ASP A 19 13.21 9.32 6.90
CA ASP A 19 14.19 8.54 7.63
C ASP A 19 15.62 8.76 7.04
N PRO A 20 16.67 8.17 7.64
CA PRO A 20 18.03 8.30 7.12
C PRO A 20 18.24 7.78 5.69
N ASP A 21 17.41 6.87 5.24
CA ASP A 21 17.42 6.26 3.89
C ASP A 21 16.47 6.97 2.92
N GLU A 22 15.96 8.17 3.33
CA GLU A 22 15.06 9.03 2.56
C GLU A 22 13.64 8.45 2.33
N ASN A 23 13.25 7.40 3.07
CA ASN A 23 11.86 6.94 3.04
C ASN A 23 10.93 7.94 3.71
N VAL A 24 9.77 8.16 3.11
CA VAL A 24 8.76 9.08 3.65
C VAL A 24 7.94 8.37 4.74
N ILE A 25 8.05 8.87 5.96
CA ILE A 25 7.21 8.44 7.08
C ILE A 25 6.09 9.45 7.26
N VAL A 26 4.84 9.01 7.12
CA VAL A 26 3.65 9.83 7.34
C VAL A 26 3.07 9.52 8.71
N ILE A 27 2.96 10.55 9.54
CA ILE A 27 2.30 10.45 10.85
C ILE A 27 1.02 11.29 10.79
N PHE A 28 -0.11 10.68 11.11
CA PHE A 28 -1.40 11.34 10.99
C PHE A 28 -2.33 11.07 12.16
N SER A 29 -3.32 11.95 12.30
CA SER A 29 -4.48 11.76 13.18
C SER A 29 -5.74 12.19 12.44
N TRP A 30 -6.85 11.53 12.75
CA TRP A 30 -8.16 12.01 12.30
C TRP A 30 -8.55 13.25 13.08
N SER A 31 -9.25 14.19 12.45
CA SER A 31 -9.93 15.28 13.17
C SER A 31 -11.06 14.70 14.05
N ARG A 32 -11.37 15.40 15.14
CA ARG A 32 -12.44 14.96 16.06
C ARG A 32 -13.76 14.69 15.36
N ASP A 33 -14.13 15.53 14.41
CA ASP A 33 -15.42 15.45 13.70
C ASP A 33 -15.54 14.18 12.86
N VAL A 34 -14.42 13.68 12.30
CA VAL A 34 -14.41 12.43 11.54
C VAL A 34 -14.40 11.21 12.47
N MET A 35 -13.77 11.33 13.65
CA MET A 35 -13.73 10.24 14.65
C MET A 35 -15.09 9.94 15.26
N GLU A 36 -15.95 10.96 15.44
CA GLU A 36 -17.32 10.76 15.92
C GLU A 36 -18.20 10.02 14.90
N TYR A 37 -17.89 10.16 13.60
CA TYR A 37 -18.64 9.48 12.54
C TYR A 37 -18.22 8.00 12.35
N GLN A 38 -17.01 7.62 12.73
CA GLN A 38 -16.53 6.24 12.68
C GLN A 38 -16.86 5.51 13.99
N HIS A 39 -18.12 5.12 14.16
CA HIS A 39 -18.62 4.42 15.34
C HIS A 39 -17.80 3.19 15.71
N GLY A 40 -17.36 3.12 16.95
CA GLY A 40 -16.96 1.90 17.64
C GLY A 40 -15.47 1.62 17.70
N TRP A 41 -14.61 2.52 17.23
CA TRP A 41 -13.19 2.33 17.37
C TRP A 41 -12.72 2.62 18.80
N GLN A 42 -12.31 1.57 19.50
CA GLN A 42 -11.67 1.66 20.81
C GLN A 42 -10.17 1.37 20.64
N PRO A 43 -9.27 2.17 21.26
CA PRO A 43 -7.85 1.87 21.23
C PRO A 43 -7.59 0.58 22.02
N THR A 44 -7.12 -0.45 21.32
CA THR A 44 -6.89 -1.78 21.91
C THR A 44 -5.54 -1.91 22.64
N VAL A 45 -4.62 -0.97 22.45
CA VAL A 45 -3.29 -1.01 23.06
C VAL A 45 -2.89 0.38 23.56
N PRO A 46 -2.43 0.51 24.82
CA PRO A 46 -1.82 1.74 25.31
C PRO A 46 -0.49 1.98 24.58
N GLY A 47 -0.44 2.97 23.71
CA GLY A 47 0.76 3.29 22.96
C GLY A 47 0.66 4.64 22.25
N MET A 48 1.77 5.09 21.69
CA MET A 48 1.86 6.35 20.95
C MET A 48 1.03 6.31 19.66
N PHE A 49 0.97 5.13 19.03
CA PHE A 49 0.27 4.93 17.76
C PHE A 49 -0.97 4.05 17.94
N ARG A 50 -2.05 4.42 17.27
CA ARG A 50 -3.31 3.69 17.24
C ARG A 50 -3.41 2.95 15.91
N GLY A 51 -3.10 1.71 15.97
CA GLY A 51 -3.03 0.61 15.07
C GLY A 51 -3.75 0.55 13.75
N GLU A 52 -3.78 1.53 12.87
CA GLU A 52 -4.00 1.26 11.46
C GLU A 52 -2.68 1.38 10.71
N TYR A 53 -2.21 0.27 10.11
CA TYR A 53 -1.09 0.30 9.20
C TYR A 53 -1.58 0.60 7.78
N ARG A 54 -0.96 1.59 7.13
CA ARG A 54 -1.21 1.91 5.73
C ARG A 54 0.07 1.84 4.94
N ALA A 55 0.07 1.01 3.90
CA ALA A 55 1.03 1.14 2.82
C ALA A 55 0.50 2.14 1.79
N VAL A 56 1.38 2.88 1.16
CA VAL A 56 1.01 3.85 0.12
C VAL A 56 1.86 3.59 -1.11
N ALA A 57 1.22 3.34 -2.25
CA ALA A 57 1.84 3.30 -3.55
C ALA A 57 1.53 4.61 -4.29
N TYR A 58 2.54 5.43 -4.50
CA TYR A 58 2.43 6.61 -5.33
C TYR A 58 2.58 6.23 -6.80
N VAL A 59 1.71 6.75 -7.65
CA VAL A 59 1.73 6.46 -9.08
C VAL A 59 1.47 7.73 -9.89
N ASP A 60 2.09 7.81 -11.06
CA ASP A 60 1.83 8.89 -12.01
C ASP A 60 0.46 8.75 -12.67
N VAL A 61 -0.04 9.85 -13.21
CA VAL A 61 -1.32 9.89 -13.92
C VAL A 61 -1.36 8.88 -15.07
N ALA A 62 -0.23 8.69 -15.77
CA ALA A 62 -0.14 7.77 -16.89
C ALA A 62 -0.30 6.30 -16.46
N ASP A 63 0.20 5.95 -15.28
CA ASP A 63 0.27 4.56 -14.80
C ASP A 63 -0.89 4.19 -13.87
N TYR A 64 -1.71 5.19 -13.49
CA TYR A 64 -2.74 5.02 -12.46
C TYR A 64 -3.73 3.88 -12.74
N GLU A 65 -4.30 3.84 -13.94
CA GLU A 65 -5.29 2.80 -14.29
C GLU A 65 -4.65 1.41 -14.39
N GLN A 66 -3.40 1.33 -14.86
CA GLN A 66 -2.66 0.07 -14.91
C GLN A 66 -2.31 -0.41 -13.50
N SER A 67 -1.90 0.50 -12.62
CA SER A 67 -1.63 0.18 -11.21
C SER A 67 -2.89 -0.27 -10.49
N LEU A 68 -4.03 0.38 -10.71
CA LEU A 68 -5.31 -0.09 -10.18
C LEU A 68 -5.66 -1.50 -10.65
N ALA A 69 -5.50 -1.77 -11.94
CA ALA A 69 -5.74 -3.11 -12.49
C ALA A 69 -4.80 -4.15 -11.88
N PHE A 70 -3.53 -3.79 -11.64
CA PHE A 70 -2.56 -4.67 -10.97
C PHE A 70 -3.03 -5.04 -9.56
N TYR A 71 -3.33 -4.07 -8.71
CA TYR A 71 -3.73 -4.34 -7.33
C TYR A 71 -5.11 -4.98 -7.21
N ARG A 72 -6.10 -4.49 -7.97
CA ARG A 72 -7.48 -4.99 -7.93
C ARG A 72 -7.66 -6.34 -8.63
N ASP A 73 -7.15 -6.47 -9.86
CA ASP A 73 -7.51 -7.59 -10.73
C ASP A 73 -6.47 -8.72 -10.68
N ILE A 74 -5.18 -8.38 -10.54
CA ILE A 74 -4.09 -9.37 -10.46
C ILE A 74 -3.92 -9.82 -9.01
N LEU A 75 -3.65 -8.90 -8.07
CA LEU A 75 -3.50 -9.24 -6.66
C LEU A 75 -4.82 -9.47 -5.93
N ARG A 76 -5.96 -9.16 -6.56
CA ARG A 76 -7.32 -9.35 -6.04
C ARG A 76 -7.60 -8.64 -4.71
N LEU A 77 -6.97 -7.52 -4.49
CA LEU A 77 -7.25 -6.71 -3.32
C LEU A 77 -8.65 -6.09 -3.43
N ARG A 78 -9.37 -6.07 -2.32
CA ARG A 78 -10.72 -5.53 -2.26
C ARG A 78 -10.67 -4.03 -2.01
N ALA A 79 -11.16 -3.22 -2.95
CA ALA A 79 -11.33 -1.79 -2.76
C ALA A 79 -12.39 -1.53 -1.68
N CYS A 80 -12.08 -0.62 -0.75
CA CYS A 80 -12.99 -0.20 0.33
C CYS A 80 -13.33 1.29 0.28
N TYR A 81 -12.51 2.10 -0.36
CA TYR A 81 -12.75 3.53 -0.52
C TYR A 81 -12.10 4.07 -1.79
N THR A 82 -12.73 5.04 -2.42
CA THR A 82 -12.26 5.69 -3.64
C THR A 82 -12.53 7.19 -3.53
N TRP A 83 -11.59 7.99 -3.99
CA TRP A 83 -11.80 9.44 -4.10
C TRP A 83 -11.23 9.97 -5.41
N ASP A 84 -11.82 11.04 -5.89
CA ASP A 84 -11.40 11.75 -7.08
C ASP A 84 -11.67 13.25 -6.89
N TYR A 85 -10.60 14.02 -6.67
CA TYR A 85 -10.65 15.48 -6.58
C TYR A 85 -10.10 16.14 -7.86
N GLY A 86 -10.08 15.40 -8.96
CA GLY A 86 -9.59 15.81 -10.26
C GLY A 86 -8.41 14.97 -10.74
N THR A 87 -7.96 15.23 -11.96
CA THR A 87 -7.01 14.37 -12.69
C THR A 87 -5.69 14.07 -11.98
N LYS A 88 -5.33 14.85 -10.97
CA LYS A 88 -4.04 14.76 -10.30
C LYS A 88 -4.13 14.57 -8.78
N ASP A 89 -5.30 14.27 -8.26
CA ASP A 89 -5.52 13.98 -6.84
C ASP A 89 -6.68 12.99 -6.70
N ARG A 90 -6.39 11.74 -7.00
CA ARG A 90 -7.33 10.63 -6.93
C ARG A 90 -6.66 9.40 -6.37
N GLY A 91 -7.43 8.52 -5.80
CA GLY A 91 -6.89 7.31 -5.21
C GLY A 91 -7.91 6.24 -4.91
N HIS A 92 -7.37 5.06 -4.68
CA HIS A 92 -8.11 3.89 -4.20
C HIS A 92 -7.47 3.36 -2.94
N LYS A 93 -8.30 3.03 -1.96
CA LYS A 93 -7.88 2.32 -0.75
C LYS A 93 -8.35 0.88 -0.84
N PHE A 94 -7.43 -0.05 -0.66
CA PHE A 94 -7.65 -1.48 -0.64
C PHE A 94 -7.46 -2.04 0.77
N VAL A 95 -8.25 -3.05 1.11
CA VAL A 95 -8.08 -3.83 2.34
C VAL A 95 -7.11 -4.98 2.09
N ILE A 96 -6.17 -5.18 3.00
CA ILE A 96 -5.24 -6.30 3.00
C ILE A 96 -5.68 -7.31 4.06
N GLY A 97 -5.79 -8.58 3.68
CA GLY A 97 -6.13 -9.66 4.58
C GLY A 97 -7.49 -9.48 5.27
N SER A 98 -7.52 -9.65 6.58
CA SER A 98 -8.72 -9.54 7.42
C SER A 98 -9.20 -8.11 7.67
N GLY A 99 -8.40 -7.10 7.32
CA GLY A 99 -8.78 -5.69 7.45
C GLY A 99 -7.89 -4.85 8.35
N ASP A 100 -6.83 -5.45 8.94
CA ASP A 100 -5.89 -4.73 9.82
C ASP A 100 -4.85 -3.91 9.05
N GLY A 101 -4.70 -4.20 7.75
CA GLY A 101 -3.83 -3.48 6.84
C GLY A 101 -4.58 -2.89 5.67
N THR A 102 -4.10 -1.76 5.17
CA THR A 102 -4.63 -1.12 3.97
C THR A 102 -3.51 -0.67 3.05
N LEU A 103 -3.79 -0.70 1.74
CA LEU A 103 -2.95 -0.11 0.71
C LEU A 103 -3.71 1.04 0.07
N GLU A 104 -3.08 2.20 -0.03
CA GLU A 104 -3.58 3.33 -0.81
C GLU A 104 -2.77 3.46 -2.10
N VAL A 105 -3.42 3.40 -3.24
CA VAL A 105 -2.84 3.74 -4.54
C VAL A 105 -3.20 5.18 -4.84
N LEU A 106 -2.20 6.06 -4.81
CA LEU A 106 -2.37 7.50 -4.91
C LEU A 106 -1.80 8.06 -6.20
N CYS A 107 -2.63 8.79 -6.95
CA CYS A 107 -2.19 9.65 -8.03
C CYS A 107 -2.13 11.09 -7.51
N ARG A 108 -0.95 11.71 -7.50
CA ARG A 108 -0.75 13.08 -7.03
C ARG A 108 -0.33 14.04 -8.13
N LYS A 109 -0.61 15.32 -7.89
CA LYS A 109 -0.28 16.42 -8.79
C LYS A 109 1.23 16.64 -8.94
N ASP A 110 1.95 16.54 -7.84
CA ASP A 110 3.40 16.71 -7.80
C ASP A 110 4.02 15.31 -7.91
N PRO A 111 4.91 15.10 -8.89
CA PRO A 111 5.58 13.81 -9.02
C PRO A 111 6.36 13.56 -7.74
N MET A 112 5.99 12.51 -7.03
CA MET A 112 6.85 11.94 -6.00
C MET A 112 8.06 11.32 -6.71
N PRO A 113 9.22 11.27 -6.05
CA PRO A 113 10.34 10.51 -6.59
C PRO A 113 9.84 9.13 -6.99
N GLN A 114 10.15 8.71 -8.21
CA GLN A 114 9.71 7.39 -8.70
C GLN A 114 10.12 6.35 -7.69
N GLY A 115 9.11 5.66 -7.13
CA GLY A 115 9.29 4.82 -5.97
C GLY A 115 10.16 3.62 -6.28
N ASN A 116 11.11 3.43 -5.40
CA ASN A 116 11.65 2.12 -5.10
C ASN A 116 10.96 1.60 -3.84
N GLU A 117 9.66 1.89 -3.69
CA GLU A 117 8.92 1.44 -2.53
C GLU A 117 8.80 -0.08 -2.56
N THR A 118 9.01 -0.69 -1.40
CA THR A 118 8.81 -2.12 -1.22
C THR A 118 7.53 -2.35 -0.42
N LEU A 119 6.54 -2.93 -1.09
CA LEU A 119 5.28 -3.34 -0.50
C LEU A 119 5.34 -4.83 -0.19
N MET A 120 5.10 -5.22 1.05
CA MET A 120 5.16 -6.62 1.48
C MET A 120 3.77 -7.15 1.82
N PHE A 121 3.41 -8.28 1.23
CA PHE A 121 2.15 -8.97 1.48
C PHE A 121 2.39 -10.39 1.94
N GLU A 122 1.80 -10.76 3.06
CA GLU A 122 1.79 -12.14 3.52
C GLU A 122 0.72 -12.94 2.75
N ALA A 123 1.12 -14.07 2.20
CA ALA A 123 0.24 -15.05 1.58
C ALA A 123 0.19 -16.34 2.42
N GLN A 124 -0.85 -17.12 2.27
CA GLN A 124 -0.93 -18.43 2.90
C GLN A 124 0.16 -19.38 2.38
N ASP A 125 0.47 -19.30 1.08
CA ASP A 125 1.50 -20.07 0.40
C ASP A 125 2.01 -19.27 -0.79
N ALA A 126 3.29 -18.93 -0.80
CA ALA A 126 3.88 -18.06 -1.81
C ALA A 126 3.96 -18.73 -3.18
N ASP A 127 4.26 -20.04 -3.25
CA ASP A 127 4.34 -20.77 -4.52
C ASP A 127 2.98 -20.85 -5.21
N SER A 128 1.96 -21.26 -4.47
CA SER A 128 0.58 -21.31 -5.00
C SER A 128 0.08 -19.94 -5.44
N CYS A 129 0.44 -18.89 -4.70
CA CYS A 129 0.10 -17.51 -5.05
C CYS A 129 0.80 -17.10 -6.36
N PHE A 130 2.09 -17.39 -6.50
CA PHE A 130 2.86 -17.12 -7.71
C PHE A 130 2.26 -17.83 -8.93
N GLU A 131 2.00 -19.14 -8.83
CA GLU A 131 1.39 -19.93 -9.90
C GLU A 131 0.02 -19.35 -10.34
N ALA A 132 -0.81 -18.96 -9.37
CA ALA A 132 -2.13 -18.36 -9.64
C ALA A 132 -2.02 -17.02 -10.39
N ILE A 133 -1.05 -16.17 -10.01
CA ILE A 133 -0.77 -14.90 -10.67
C ILE A 133 -0.24 -15.15 -12.09
N MET A 134 0.75 -16.02 -12.25
CA MET A 134 1.38 -16.30 -13.54
C MET A 134 0.41 -16.95 -14.52
N LYS A 135 -0.44 -17.86 -14.06
CA LYS A 135 -1.48 -18.48 -14.89
C LYS A 135 -2.45 -17.45 -15.47
N LYS A 136 -2.75 -16.39 -14.72
CA LYS A 136 -3.73 -15.38 -15.11
C LYS A 136 -3.11 -14.21 -15.87
N ALA A 137 -1.93 -13.79 -15.51
CA ALA A 137 -1.40 -12.48 -15.84
C ALA A 137 0.08 -12.48 -16.28
N ALA A 138 0.68 -13.63 -16.58
CA ALA A 138 2.09 -13.71 -16.97
C ALA A 138 2.58 -12.63 -17.94
N PRO A 139 1.85 -12.30 -19.02
CA PRO A 139 2.30 -11.29 -19.97
C PRO A 139 2.15 -9.84 -19.45
N LEU A 140 1.47 -9.62 -18.31
CA LEU A 140 1.17 -8.31 -17.75
C LEU A 140 1.98 -8.02 -16.48
N VAL A 141 2.76 -8.98 -16.00
CA VAL A 141 3.47 -8.91 -14.72
C VAL A 141 4.96 -9.06 -14.95
N GLN A 142 5.74 -8.12 -14.47
CA GLN A 142 7.19 -8.24 -14.45
C GLN A 142 7.65 -8.92 -13.17
N VAL A 143 8.27 -10.10 -13.32
CA VAL A 143 8.86 -10.85 -12.21
C VAL A 143 10.30 -10.41 -12.04
N LEU A 144 10.66 -9.93 -10.85
CA LEU A 144 12.03 -9.63 -10.48
C LEU A 144 12.73 -10.85 -9.86
N GLN A 145 11.97 -11.62 -9.08
CA GLN A 145 12.46 -12.80 -8.39
C GLN A 145 11.37 -13.85 -8.32
N GLU A 146 11.66 -15.04 -8.80
CA GLU A 146 10.80 -16.21 -8.64
C GLU A 146 10.79 -16.71 -7.19
N PRO A 147 9.80 -17.54 -6.77
CA PRO A 147 9.72 -18.06 -5.42
C PRO A 147 11.00 -18.73 -4.95
N CYS A 148 11.60 -18.22 -3.88
CA CYS A 148 12.79 -18.79 -3.26
C CYS A 148 12.70 -18.74 -1.74
N GLY A 149 13.46 -19.61 -1.08
CA GLY A 149 13.61 -19.60 0.38
C GLY A 149 14.52 -18.46 0.84
N CYS A 150 14.09 -17.76 1.89
CA CYS A 150 14.83 -16.68 2.53
C CYS A 150 15.55 -17.19 3.80
N LYS A 151 16.57 -16.44 4.26
CA LYS A 151 17.37 -16.81 5.44
C LYS A 151 16.57 -16.79 6.75
N ASP A 152 15.50 -16.03 6.79
CA ASP A 152 14.60 -15.90 7.94
C ASP A 152 13.56 -17.03 8.05
N GLY A 153 13.61 -18.02 7.14
CA GLY A 153 12.65 -19.13 7.11
C GLY A 153 11.37 -18.81 6.36
N THR A 154 11.30 -17.70 5.65
CA THR A 154 10.19 -17.40 4.75
C THR A 154 10.46 -17.91 3.34
N ARG A 155 9.39 -18.00 2.53
CA ARG A 155 9.46 -18.21 1.10
C ARG A 155 8.82 -17.01 0.42
N ALA A 156 9.51 -16.41 -0.53
CA ALA A 156 9.07 -15.16 -1.12
C ALA A 156 9.35 -15.08 -2.62
N PHE A 157 8.58 -14.23 -3.31
CA PHE A 157 8.85 -13.80 -4.67
C PHE A 157 8.60 -12.28 -4.79
N THR A 158 9.17 -11.67 -5.83
CA THR A 158 9.06 -10.22 -6.04
C THR A 158 8.58 -9.91 -7.45
N LEU A 159 7.58 -9.05 -7.52
CA LEU A 159 7.05 -8.48 -8.74
C LEU A 159 7.33 -6.98 -8.79
N LEU A 160 7.30 -6.39 -9.98
CA LEU A 160 7.13 -4.94 -10.14
C LEU A 160 5.67 -4.62 -10.42
N ASP A 161 5.15 -3.58 -9.78
CA ASP A 161 3.91 -2.96 -10.23
C ASP A 161 4.17 -2.10 -11.49
N PRO A 162 3.14 -1.61 -12.17
CA PRO A 162 3.30 -0.83 -13.40
C PRO A 162 4.11 0.48 -13.22
N HIS A 163 4.22 0.99 -12.00
CA HIS A 163 5.00 2.19 -11.70
C HIS A 163 6.44 1.90 -11.25
N GLY A 164 6.79 0.63 -11.09
CA GLY A 164 8.12 0.18 -10.70
C GLY A 164 8.31 -0.06 -9.21
N ASN A 165 7.25 -0.04 -8.40
CA ASN A 165 7.34 -0.42 -6.99
C ASN A 165 7.58 -1.93 -6.86
N HIS A 166 8.40 -2.30 -5.89
CA HIS A 166 8.65 -3.69 -5.55
C HIS A 166 7.49 -4.26 -4.74
N VAL A 167 6.87 -5.30 -5.24
CA VAL A 167 5.80 -6.01 -4.55
C VAL A 167 6.31 -7.38 -4.14
N VAL A 168 6.64 -7.52 -2.86
CA VAL A 168 7.12 -8.78 -2.26
C VAL A 168 5.93 -9.55 -1.70
N ILE A 169 5.75 -10.77 -2.14
CA ILE A 169 4.75 -11.68 -1.58
C ILE A 169 5.48 -12.82 -0.90
N TYR A 170 5.19 -13.04 0.37
CA TYR A 170 5.90 -14.03 1.19
C TYR A 170 4.95 -14.91 1.99
N SER A 171 5.43 -16.07 2.40
CA SER A 171 4.77 -16.96 3.37
C SER A 171 5.80 -17.57 4.31
N GLU A 172 5.39 -17.92 5.53
CA GLU A 172 6.21 -18.73 6.42
C GLU A 172 6.39 -20.14 5.83
N GLN A 173 7.62 -20.66 5.87
CA GLN A 173 7.87 -22.07 5.57
C GLN A 173 7.45 -22.89 6.81
N ARG A 174 6.38 -23.67 6.67
CA ARG A 174 5.94 -24.62 7.68
C ARG A 174 6.67 -25.95 7.54
#